data_e52b80af8fbef3661f4dac2f7b8fe77d
#
_entry.id   e52b80af8fbef3661f4dac2f7b8fe77d
#
_cell.length_a   1.000
_cell.length_b   1.000
_cell.length_c   1.000
_cell.angle_alpha   90.00
_cell.angle_beta   90.00
_cell.angle_gamma   90.00
#
_symmetry.space_group_name_H-M   'P 1'
#
loop_
_entity.id
_entity.type
_entity.pdbx_description
1 polymer ?
#
loop_
_entity_poly.entity_id
_entity_poly.type
_entity_poly.pdbx_seq_one_letter_code
_entity_poly.pdbx_strand_id
1 'polypeptide(L)'
;RMLNQNEADLVYTLDSHIYDTNYINLQEGRIGVHFVCAANHPLADRPSVSLKELIQQPFLLTEKGMSYRRVMDEALAAKSLEIRPVFVSGNTDLIRNLVAQGAGISFLPDYTTKELIAAGKLKYLQVPEMKVEIWTQLLHHRDKWISEPMRIVIDYLHKCIL
;
A
#
# COMPACT_ATOMS: atom_id res chain seq x y z
N ARG A 1 -6.06 -12.63 12.07
CA ARG A 1 -5.42 -13.55 13.03
C ARG A 1 -5.40 -12.97 14.44
N MET A 2 -4.91 -11.74 14.64
CA MET A 2 -4.81 -11.09 15.96
C MET A 2 -6.16 -10.94 16.68
N LEU A 3 -7.23 -10.60 15.98
CA LEU A 3 -8.58 -10.48 16.56
C LEU A 3 -9.14 -11.83 16.99
N ASN A 4 -8.91 -12.89 16.21
CA ASN A 4 -9.40 -14.24 16.53
C ASN A 4 -8.69 -14.87 17.74
N GLN A 5 -7.47 -14.44 18.03
CA GLN A 5 -6.64 -14.93 19.15
C GLN A 5 -6.74 -14.05 20.39
N ASN A 6 -7.65 -13.05 20.41
CA ASN A 6 -7.78 -12.05 21.48
C ASN A 6 -6.49 -11.24 21.74
N GLU A 7 -5.60 -11.14 20.76
CA GLU A 7 -4.36 -10.36 20.88
C GLU A 7 -4.61 -8.85 20.69
N ALA A 8 -5.72 -8.50 20.03
CA ALA A 8 -6.13 -7.11 19.84
C ALA A 8 -7.66 -6.98 19.87
N ASP A 9 -8.16 -5.84 20.33
CA ASP A 9 -9.59 -5.52 20.36
C ASP A 9 -10.05 -4.79 19.10
N LEU A 10 -9.19 -3.94 18.56
CA LEU A 10 -9.36 -3.22 17.29
C LEU A 10 -8.18 -3.51 16.37
N VAL A 11 -8.46 -3.65 15.09
CA VAL A 11 -7.41 -3.76 14.07
C VAL A 11 -7.70 -2.78 12.95
N TYR A 12 -6.71 -1.96 12.63
CA TYR A 12 -6.69 -1.13 11.44
C TYR A 12 -5.86 -1.84 10.37
N THR A 13 -6.49 -2.15 9.25
CA THR A 13 -5.85 -2.89 8.15
C THR A 13 -5.62 -2.01 6.94
N LEU A 14 -4.57 -2.30 6.22
CA LEU A 14 -4.25 -1.75 4.90
C LEU A 14 -3.98 -2.93 3.98
N ASP A 15 -5.00 -3.42 3.29
CA ASP A 15 -4.94 -4.69 2.57
C ASP A 15 -6.05 -4.81 1.52
N SER A 16 -6.18 -5.99 0.91
CA SER A 16 -7.39 -6.37 0.18
C SER A 16 -8.62 -6.28 1.10
N HIS A 17 -9.78 -5.98 0.52
CA HIS A 17 -11.00 -5.86 1.31
C HIS A 17 -11.34 -7.18 2.02
N ILE A 18 -11.60 -7.11 3.33
CA ILE A 18 -11.96 -8.26 4.16
C ILE A 18 -13.49 -8.35 4.23
N TYR A 19 -14.05 -9.48 3.84
CA TYR A 19 -15.48 -9.80 3.81
C TYR A 19 -15.88 -10.86 4.83
N ASP A 20 -15.23 -10.91 5.97
CA ASP A 20 -15.53 -11.91 7.01
C ASP A 20 -16.66 -11.41 7.92
N THR A 21 -17.74 -12.20 8.02
CA THR A 21 -18.92 -11.88 8.85
C THR A 21 -18.67 -11.94 10.36
N ASN A 22 -17.55 -12.49 10.79
CA ASN A 22 -17.13 -12.49 12.20
C ASN A 22 -16.62 -11.12 12.67
N TYR A 23 -16.39 -10.20 11.73
CA TYR A 23 -15.91 -8.85 12.04
C TYR A 23 -16.96 -7.81 11.68
N ILE A 24 -17.02 -6.77 12.51
CA ILE A 24 -17.75 -5.55 12.22
C ILE A 24 -16.75 -4.55 11.67
N ASN A 25 -17.05 -4.03 10.49
CA ASN A 25 -16.28 -2.96 9.85
C ASN A 25 -16.86 -1.62 10.29
N LEU A 26 -16.11 -0.88 11.10
CA LEU A 26 -16.52 0.40 11.63
C LEU A 26 -16.24 1.55 10.66
N GLN A 27 -15.23 1.39 9.83
CA GLN A 27 -14.81 2.40 8.86
C GLN A 27 -14.00 1.75 7.76
N GLU A 28 -14.22 2.17 6.52
CA GLU A 28 -13.42 1.74 5.39
C GLU A 28 -13.17 2.86 4.39
N GLY A 29 -12.10 2.74 3.63
CA GLY A 29 -11.78 3.64 2.54
C GLY A 29 -10.85 2.98 1.52
N ARG A 30 -10.97 3.38 0.25
CA ARG A 30 -10.00 2.99 -0.78
C ARG A 30 -8.76 3.85 -0.68
N ILE A 31 -7.62 3.22 -0.87
CA ILE A 31 -6.33 3.90 -0.92
C ILE A 31 -5.75 3.75 -2.33
N GLY A 32 -5.37 4.85 -2.92
CA GLY A 32 -4.57 4.86 -4.15
C GLY A 32 -3.18 4.31 -3.87
N VAL A 33 -2.71 3.45 -4.76
CA VAL A 33 -1.35 2.92 -4.74
C VAL A 33 -0.82 2.87 -6.16
N HIS A 34 0.42 3.30 -6.35
CA HIS A 34 1.02 3.41 -7.67
C HIS A 34 2.47 2.93 -7.68
N PHE A 35 2.91 2.46 -8.84
CA PHE A 35 4.33 2.44 -9.14
C PHE A 35 4.82 3.89 -9.28
N VAL A 36 5.94 4.18 -8.65
CA VAL A 36 6.55 5.52 -8.63
C VAL A 36 8.01 5.47 -9.03
N CYS A 37 8.44 6.49 -9.72
CA CYS A 37 9.84 6.70 -10.12
C CYS A 37 10.26 8.15 -9.95
N ALA A 38 11.56 8.42 -10.06
CA ALA A 38 12.07 9.80 -10.12
C ALA A 38 11.48 10.52 -11.34
N ALA A 39 11.33 11.83 -11.23
CA ALA A 39 10.80 12.67 -12.31
C ALA A 39 11.63 12.60 -13.61
N ASN A 40 12.93 12.35 -13.50
CA ASN A 40 13.86 12.19 -14.63
C ASN A 40 14.10 10.73 -15.06
N HIS A 41 13.34 9.78 -14.52
CA HIS A 41 13.43 8.38 -14.93
C HIS A 41 13.03 8.20 -16.41
N PRO A 42 13.70 7.30 -17.17
CA PRO A 42 13.37 7.08 -18.59
C PRO A 42 11.90 6.72 -18.87
N LEU A 43 11.20 6.11 -17.91
CA LEU A 43 9.80 5.73 -18.04
C LEU A 43 8.83 6.81 -17.55
N ALA A 44 9.33 7.88 -16.92
CA ALA A 44 8.50 8.87 -16.21
C ALA A 44 7.48 9.61 -17.10
N ASP A 45 7.84 9.90 -18.34
CA ASP A 45 7.00 10.65 -19.27
C ASP A 45 6.21 9.74 -20.24
N ARG A 46 6.28 8.44 -20.06
CA ARG A 46 5.55 7.50 -20.89
C ARG A 46 4.06 7.50 -20.52
N PRO A 47 3.14 7.51 -21.49
CA PRO A 47 1.71 7.48 -21.23
C PRO A 47 1.27 6.16 -20.58
N SER A 48 1.98 5.07 -20.85
CA SER A 48 1.81 3.79 -20.19
C SER A 48 3.10 2.97 -20.24
N VAL A 49 3.28 2.08 -19.29
CA VAL A 49 4.40 1.14 -19.21
C VAL A 49 3.83 -0.28 -19.13
N SER A 50 4.34 -1.18 -19.96
CA SER A 50 3.96 -2.57 -19.87
C SER A 50 4.56 -3.24 -18.64
N LEU A 51 3.85 -4.21 -18.10
CA LEU A 51 4.33 -4.95 -16.93
C LEU A 51 5.65 -5.68 -17.22
N LYS A 52 5.79 -6.20 -18.44
CA LYS A 52 7.01 -6.88 -18.90
C LYS A 52 8.23 -5.95 -18.88
N GLU A 53 8.06 -4.70 -19.27
CA GLU A 53 9.13 -3.69 -19.25
C GLU A 53 9.42 -3.22 -17.84
N LEU A 54 8.35 -3.01 -17.04
CA LEU A 54 8.45 -2.56 -15.67
C LEU A 54 9.28 -3.50 -14.80
N ILE A 55 9.02 -4.81 -14.86
CA ILE A 55 9.71 -5.81 -14.01
C ILE A 55 11.21 -5.96 -14.33
N GLN A 56 11.69 -5.42 -15.44
CA GLN A 56 13.10 -5.38 -15.78
C GLN A 56 13.87 -4.25 -15.08
N GLN A 57 13.18 -3.31 -14.48
CA GLN A 57 13.77 -2.16 -13.80
C GLN A 57 14.25 -2.54 -12.39
N PRO A 58 15.25 -1.80 -11.85
CA PRO A 58 15.59 -1.93 -10.43
C PRO A 58 14.43 -1.51 -9.55
N PHE A 59 14.12 -2.31 -8.53
CA PHE A 59 13.06 -2.04 -7.55
C PHE A 59 13.59 -1.91 -6.14
N LEU A 60 13.03 -0.95 -5.41
CA LEU A 60 13.16 -0.82 -3.96
C LEU A 60 11.79 -1.07 -3.36
N LEU A 61 11.67 -2.06 -2.50
CA LEU A 61 10.37 -2.50 -1.99
C LEU A 61 10.38 -2.59 -0.47
N THR A 62 9.20 -2.53 0.12
CA THR A 62 9.00 -2.88 1.52
C THR A 62 9.19 -4.37 1.75
N GLU A 63 9.26 -4.79 3.00
CA GLU A 63 9.43 -6.18 3.37
C GLU A 63 8.31 -7.07 2.81
N LYS A 64 8.69 -8.29 2.44
CA LYS A 64 7.76 -9.27 1.91
C LYS A 64 6.69 -9.60 2.94
N GLY A 65 5.43 -9.63 2.49
CA GLY A 65 4.28 -9.89 3.35
C GLY A 65 3.66 -8.66 4.00
N MET A 66 4.29 -7.48 3.91
CA MET A 66 3.66 -6.23 4.33
C MET A 66 2.55 -5.83 3.34
N SER A 67 1.46 -5.32 3.88
CA SER A 67 0.25 -4.76 3.25
C SER A 67 0.26 -4.66 1.70
N TYR A 68 0.57 -3.49 1.18
CA TYR A 68 0.55 -3.23 -0.26
C TYR A 68 1.63 -4.02 -1.04
N ARG A 69 2.75 -4.36 -0.42
CA ARG A 69 3.75 -5.26 -1.02
C ARG A 69 3.15 -6.64 -1.30
N ARG A 70 2.41 -7.18 -0.35
CA ARG A 70 1.75 -8.46 -0.49
C ARG A 70 0.70 -8.44 -1.60
N VAL A 71 -0.14 -7.41 -1.66
CA VAL A 71 -1.16 -7.25 -2.71
C VAL A 71 -0.52 -7.17 -4.10
N MET A 72 0.58 -6.43 -4.23
CA MET A 72 1.35 -6.37 -5.47
C MET A 72 1.92 -7.75 -5.87
N ASP A 73 2.59 -8.41 -4.93
CA ASP A 73 3.19 -9.72 -5.18
C ASP A 73 2.14 -10.77 -5.60
N GLU A 74 0.97 -10.77 -4.97
CA GLU A 74 -0.16 -11.65 -5.33
C GLU A 74 -0.69 -11.36 -6.73
N ALA A 75 -0.84 -10.09 -7.10
CA ALA A 75 -1.30 -9.69 -8.42
C ALA A 75 -0.28 -10.07 -9.53
N LEU A 76 1.01 -9.96 -9.25
CA LEU A 76 2.07 -10.42 -10.13
C LEU A 76 2.09 -11.95 -10.27
N ALA A 77 1.97 -12.66 -9.16
CA ALA A 77 1.95 -14.13 -9.14
C ALA A 77 0.77 -14.70 -9.94
N ALA A 78 -0.40 -14.06 -9.93
CA ALA A 78 -1.55 -14.41 -10.75
C ALA A 78 -1.25 -14.36 -12.26
N LYS A 79 -0.22 -13.62 -12.67
CA LYS A 79 0.28 -13.52 -14.04
C LYS A 79 1.58 -14.31 -14.26
N SER A 80 1.97 -15.14 -13.30
CA SER A 80 3.23 -15.89 -13.29
C SER A 80 4.47 -14.99 -13.37
N LEU A 81 4.39 -13.81 -12.74
CA LEU A 81 5.45 -12.82 -12.70
C LEU A 81 5.88 -12.55 -11.25
N GLU A 82 7.12 -12.11 -11.10
CA GLU A 82 7.64 -11.62 -9.82
C GLU A 82 8.59 -10.43 -10.04
N ILE A 83 8.69 -9.57 -9.03
CA ILE A 83 9.70 -8.52 -8.96
C ILE A 83 10.73 -8.92 -7.89
N ARG A 84 12.00 -8.94 -8.28
CA ARG A 84 13.13 -9.14 -7.37
C ARG A 84 13.75 -7.80 -7.05
N PRO A 85 13.53 -7.26 -5.84
CA PRO A 85 14.05 -5.95 -5.48
C PRO A 85 15.57 -5.98 -5.32
N VAL A 86 16.23 -4.87 -5.65
CA VAL A 86 17.65 -4.64 -5.35
C VAL A 86 17.85 -4.13 -3.93
N PHE A 87 16.78 -3.62 -3.31
CA PHE A 87 16.79 -3.11 -1.94
C PHE A 87 15.45 -3.36 -1.25
N VAL A 88 15.49 -3.76 0.01
CA VAL A 88 14.31 -4.00 0.84
C VAL A 88 14.49 -3.29 2.18
N SER A 89 13.45 -2.60 2.64
CA SER A 89 13.44 -1.92 3.94
C SER A 89 12.02 -1.81 4.50
N GLY A 90 11.89 -1.94 5.81
CA GLY A 90 10.63 -1.61 6.51
C GLY A 90 10.37 -0.08 6.59
N ASN A 91 11.32 0.75 6.22
CA ASN A 91 11.19 2.21 6.27
C ASN A 91 10.73 2.76 4.91
N THR A 92 9.45 3.06 4.80
CA THR A 92 8.82 3.61 3.59
C THR A 92 9.39 4.97 3.20
N ASP A 93 9.72 5.82 4.16
CA ASP A 93 10.29 7.14 3.89
C ASP A 93 11.68 7.04 3.26
N LEU A 94 12.49 6.10 3.72
CA LEU A 94 13.79 5.82 3.12
C LEU A 94 13.63 5.35 1.67
N ILE A 95 12.73 4.40 1.41
CA ILE A 95 12.44 3.92 0.05
C ILE A 95 12.01 5.08 -0.85
N ARG A 96 11.03 5.86 -0.42
CA ARG A 96 10.53 7.02 -1.16
C ARG A 96 11.64 8.00 -1.53
N ASN A 97 12.50 8.33 -0.58
CA ASN A 97 13.60 9.27 -0.81
C ASN A 97 14.65 8.71 -1.78
N LEU A 98 14.98 7.43 -1.68
CA LEU A 98 15.88 6.76 -2.63
C LEU A 98 15.31 6.72 -4.05
N VAL A 99 14.01 6.45 -4.20
CA VAL A 99 13.33 6.50 -5.50
C VAL A 99 13.39 7.90 -6.09
N ALA A 100 13.16 8.94 -5.30
CA ALA A 100 13.27 10.34 -5.74
C ALA A 100 14.68 10.70 -6.22
N GLN A 101 15.71 10.05 -5.69
CA GLN A 101 17.11 10.21 -6.11
C GLN A 101 17.49 9.35 -7.33
N GLY A 102 16.56 8.57 -7.86
CA GLY A 102 16.79 7.78 -9.07
C GLY A 102 17.34 6.37 -8.83
N ALA A 103 17.28 5.85 -7.60
CA ALA A 103 17.79 4.52 -7.28
C ALA A 103 16.97 3.38 -7.91
N GLY A 104 15.72 3.63 -8.32
CA GLY A 104 14.85 2.65 -8.94
C GLY A 104 13.38 3.02 -8.84
N ILE A 105 12.53 2.01 -9.00
CA ILE A 105 11.07 2.11 -8.94
C ILE A 105 10.59 1.49 -7.63
N SER A 106 9.48 1.98 -7.08
CA SER A 106 8.78 1.34 -5.97
C SER A 106 7.28 1.30 -6.21
N PHE A 107 6.58 0.57 -5.36
CA PHE A 107 5.12 0.48 -5.31
C PHE A 107 4.65 0.98 -3.96
N LEU A 108 4.08 2.18 -3.91
CA LEU A 108 3.82 2.91 -2.67
C LEU A 108 2.40 3.51 -2.64
N PRO A 109 1.79 3.60 -1.45
CA PRO A 109 0.53 4.31 -1.28
C PRO A 109 0.67 5.81 -1.57
N ASP A 110 -0.36 6.40 -2.15
CA ASP A 110 -0.36 7.80 -2.59
C ASP A 110 -0.15 8.77 -1.42
N TYR A 111 -0.64 8.45 -0.23
CA TYR A 111 -0.46 9.30 0.95
C TYR A 111 1.01 9.43 1.38
N THR A 112 1.88 8.50 0.98
CA THR A 112 3.32 8.56 1.28
C THR A 112 4.11 9.38 0.26
N THR A 113 3.57 9.58 -0.94
CA THR A 113 4.29 10.17 -2.08
C THR A 113 3.75 11.50 -2.54
N LYS A 114 2.54 11.88 -2.12
CA LYS A 114 1.81 13.06 -2.62
C LYS A 114 2.61 14.37 -2.59
N GLU A 115 3.41 14.59 -1.55
CA GLU A 115 4.21 15.81 -1.42
C GLU A 115 5.33 15.87 -2.47
N LEU A 116 6.02 14.76 -2.71
CA LEU A 116 7.07 14.68 -3.71
C LEU A 116 6.52 14.67 -5.14
N ILE A 117 5.32 14.11 -5.35
CA ILE A 117 4.59 14.21 -6.61
C ILE A 117 4.23 15.69 -6.88
N ALA A 118 3.66 16.38 -5.91
CA ALA A 118 3.32 17.80 -6.02
C ALA A 118 4.55 18.69 -6.26
N ALA A 119 5.70 18.33 -5.65
CA ALA A 119 6.96 19.03 -5.84
C ALA A 119 7.68 18.69 -7.17
N GLY A 120 7.11 17.79 -7.98
CA GLY A 120 7.71 17.37 -9.26
C GLY A 120 8.97 16.51 -9.12
N LYS A 121 9.20 15.90 -7.96
CA LYS A 121 10.36 15.03 -7.69
C LYS A 121 10.10 13.55 -7.97
N LEU A 122 8.84 13.14 -7.89
CA LEU A 122 8.36 11.80 -8.22
C LEU A 122 7.28 11.88 -9.29
N LYS A 123 7.13 10.80 -10.05
CA LYS A 123 6.02 10.61 -10.99
C LYS A 123 5.38 9.23 -10.79
N TYR A 124 4.07 9.17 -10.97
CA TYR A 124 3.34 7.92 -11.06
C TYR A 124 3.57 7.28 -12.42
N LEU A 125 3.76 5.98 -12.44
CA LEU A 125 3.78 5.18 -13.66
C LEU A 125 2.39 4.57 -13.89
N GLN A 126 1.88 4.72 -15.10
CA GLN A 126 0.63 4.09 -15.52
C GLN A 126 0.93 2.68 -16.04
N VAL A 127 0.47 1.67 -15.32
CA VAL A 127 0.64 0.26 -15.66
C VAL A 127 -0.73 -0.40 -15.80
N PRO A 128 -1.36 -0.35 -17.00
CA PRO A 128 -2.76 -0.79 -17.19
C PRO A 128 -3.00 -2.26 -16.86
N GLU A 129 -1.99 -3.09 -16.99
CA GLU A 129 -2.06 -4.51 -16.68
C GLU A 129 -2.12 -4.82 -15.18
N MET A 130 -1.80 -3.83 -14.33
CA MET A 130 -1.73 -3.98 -12.89
C MET A 130 -2.93 -3.26 -12.24
N LYS A 131 -4.00 -4.00 -12.02
CA LYS A 131 -5.20 -3.49 -11.35
C LYS A 131 -5.26 -4.08 -9.95
N VAL A 132 -4.86 -3.29 -8.97
CA VAL A 132 -4.94 -3.67 -7.55
C VAL A 132 -5.78 -2.66 -6.80
N GLU A 133 -6.53 -3.15 -5.82
CA GLU A 133 -7.29 -2.33 -4.90
C GLU A 133 -6.78 -2.58 -3.49
N ILE A 134 -6.50 -1.49 -2.78
CA ILE A 134 -6.11 -1.53 -1.38
C ILE A 134 -7.14 -0.75 -0.58
N TRP A 135 -7.56 -1.36 0.52
CA TRP A 135 -8.55 -0.80 1.42
C TRP A 135 -7.96 -0.59 2.80
N THR A 136 -8.34 0.50 3.43
CA THR A 136 -8.23 0.65 4.87
C THR A 136 -9.54 0.18 5.49
N GLN A 137 -9.46 -0.61 6.52
CA GLN A 137 -10.62 -1.06 7.29
C GLN A 137 -10.30 -1.03 8.78
N LEU A 138 -11.23 -0.50 9.55
CA LEU A 138 -11.19 -0.57 11.00
C LEU A 138 -12.16 -1.64 11.46
N LEU A 139 -11.63 -2.72 11.99
CA LEU A 139 -12.38 -3.94 12.30
C LEU A 139 -12.34 -4.25 13.80
N HIS A 140 -13.45 -4.77 14.32
CA HIS A 140 -13.46 -5.47 15.59
C HIS A 140 -14.25 -6.77 15.48
N HIS A 141 -13.98 -7.73 16.36
CA HIS A 141 -14.76 -8.98 16.38
C HIS A 141 -16.20 -8.68 16.79
N ARG A 142 -17.18 -9.32 16.13
CA ARG A 142 -18.61 -9.11 16.35
C ARG A 142 -19.03 -9.25 17.82
N ASP A 143 -18.43 -10.20 18.52
CA ASP A 143 -18.76 -10.52 19.92
C ASP A 143 -17.98 -9.68 20.94
N LYS A 144 -17.13 -8.76 20.48
CA LYS A 144 -16.37 -7.85 21.37
C LYS A 144 -17.21 -6.65 21.76
N TRP A 145 -17.19 -6.35 23.05
CA TRP A 145 -17.77 -5.10 23.57
C TRP A 145 -16.83 -3.93 23.34
N ILE A 146 -17.36 -2.80 22.90
CA ILE A 146 -16.56 -1.58 22.65
C ILE A 146 -16.32 -0.87 23.97
N SER A 147 -15.08 -0.88 24.44
CA SER A 147 -14.65 -0.16 25.64
C SER A 147 -14.47 1.34 25.34
N GLU A 148 -14.40 2.15 26.38
CA GLU A 148 -14.18 3.60 26.25
C GLU A 148 -12.86 3.93 25.51
N PRO A 149 -11.70 3.30 25.79
CA PRO A 149 -10.49 3.50 25.00
C PRO A 149 -10.67 3.15 23.51
N MET A 150 -11.40 2.08 23.20
CA MET A 150 -11.71 1.72 21.80
C MET A 150 -12.53 2.81 21.11
N ARG A 151 -13.52 3.39 21.82
CA ARG A 151 -14.35 4.46 21.28
C ARG A 151 -13.54 5.71 20.96
N ILE A 152 -12.59 6.08 21.80
CA ILE A 152 -11.67 7.20 21.58
C ILE A 152 -10.84 6.97 20.30
N VAL A 153 -10.31 5.77 20.11
CA VAL A 153 -9.54 5.41 18.90
C VAL A 153 -10.42 5.49 17.64
N ILE A 154 -11.64 4.96 17.71
CA ILE A 154 -12.60 4.97 16.60
C ILE A 154 -12.91 6.43 16.20
N ASP A 155 -13.26 7.28 17.17
CA ASP A 155 -13.60 8.68 16.94
C ASP A 155 -12.42 9.48 16.37
N TYR A 156 -11.21 9.20 16.83
CA TYR A 156 -10.00 9.82 16.29
C TYR A 156 -9.75 9.45 14.83
N LEU A 157 -9.84 8.17 14.52
CA LEU A 157 -9.62 7.67 13.16
C LEU A 157 -10.68 8.20 12.18
N HIS A 158 -11.93 8.34 12.61
CA HIS A 158 -12.97 8.98 11.80
C HIS A 158 -12.61 10.41 11.38
N LYS A 159 -11.94 11.14 12.25
CA LYS A 159 -11.52 12.53 11.98
C LYS A 159 -10.28 12.61 11.05
N CYS A 160 -9.44 11.59 11.07
CA CYS A 160 -8.17 11.61 10.32
C CYS A 160 -8.26 11.06 8.91
N ILE A 161 -9.32 10.30 8.57
CA ILE A 161 -9.42 9.55 7.31
C ILE A 161 -10.48 10.14 6.37
N LEU A 162 -11.29 11.05 6.87
CA LEU A 162 -12.22 11.88 6.07
C LEU A 162 -11.58 13.21 5.75
#